data_8b3c9b4249b85e2fd3a6b2ac3cf4b66a
#
_entry.id   8b3c9b4249b85e2fd3a6b2ac3cf4b66a
#
_cell.length_a   1.000
_cell.length_b   1.000
_cell.length_c   1.000
_cell.angle_alpha   90.00
_cell.angle_beta   90.00
_cell.angle_gamma   90.00
#
_symmetry.space_group_name_H-M   'P 1'
#
loop_
_entity.id
_entity.type
_entity.pdbx_description
1 polymer ?
#
loop_
_entity_poly.entity_id
_entity_poly.type
_entity_poly.pdbx_seq_one_letter_code
_entity_poly.pdbx_strand_id
1 'polypeptide(L)'
;MDHFAYRSRSLYCENIPVAQLAERYGTPLYIYSKATLVHHLHQIQEAFKEVEPLICYSVKTNGNVALCKVMAEHGSGFDVTSGGELHRALPVSYTHLTLPTIYSV
;
A
#
# COMPACT_ATOMS: atom_id res chain seq x y z
N MET A 1 -2.99 13.54 -2.45
CA MET A 1 -3.48 14.03 -1.17
C MET A 1 -3.08 13.11 -0.03
N ASP A 2 -2.62 13.73 1.02
CA ASP A 2 -2.14 13.04 2.20
C ASP A 2 -3.23 13.11 3.27
N HIS A 3 -3.45 12.03 3.99
CA HIS A 3 -4.46 11.98 5.05
C HIS A 3 -3.85 12.12 6.45
N PHE A 4 -2.72 12.81 6.52
CA PHE A 4 -2.13 13.24 7.78
C PHE A 4 -2.35 14.74 7.90
N ALA A 5 -2.91 15.16 9.02
CA ALA A 5 -3.19 16.59 9.21
C ALA A 5 -3.17 16.96 10.69
N TYR A 6 -2.84 18.21 10.97
CA TYR A 6 -2.95 18.74 12.31
C TYR A 6 -4.35 19.28 12.55
N ARG A 7 -4.92 18.90 13.68
CA ARG A 7 -6.20 19.44 14.17
C ARG A 7 -5.99 19.82 15.62
N SER A 8 -6.22 21.08 15.95
CA SER A 8 -6.06 21.58 17.32
C SER A 8 -4.70 21.20 17.92
N ARG A 9 -3.64 21.39 17.15
CA ARG A 9 -2.25 21.13 17.55
C ARG A 9 -1.87 19.66 17.70
N SER A 10 -2.76 18.75 17.34
CA SER A 10 -2.47 17.32 17.37
C SER A 10 -2.43 16.77 15.94
N LEU A 11 -1.47 15.89 15.68
CA LEU A 11 -1.36 15.25 14.38
C LEU A 11 -2.31 14.06 14.31
N TYR A 12 -3.09 14.00 13.24
CA TYR A 12 -4.01 12.91 12.98
C TYR A 12 -3.60 12.15 11.73
N CYS A 13 -3.76 10.85 11.79
CA CYS A 13 -3.74 9.99 10.61
C CYS A 13 -5.19 9.61 10.32
N GLU A 14 -5.73 10.12 9.24
CA GLU A 14 -7.17 10.02 8.93
C GLU A 14 -7.97 10.64 10.08
N ASN A 15 -8.68 9.87 10.85
CA ASN A 15 -9.45 10.38 11.98
C ASN A 15 -8.89 9.94 13.33
N ILE A 16 -7.70 9.40 13.37
CA ILE A 16 -7.11 8.88 14.59
C ILE A 16 -5.91 9.73 15.01
N PRO A 17 -5.88 10.21 16.26
CA PRO A 17 -4.72 10.96 16.75
C PRO A 17 -3.48 10.07 16.74
N VAL A 18 -2.39 10.56 16.18
CA VAL A 18 -1.13 9.80 16.13
C VAL A 18 -0.62 9.49 17.54
N ALA A 19 -0.81 10.42 18.49
CA ALA A 19 -0.42 10.18 19.87
C ALA A 19 -1.14 8.97 20.47
N GLN A 20 -2.40 8.76 20.12
CA GLN A 20 -3.16 7.60 20.58
C GLN A 20 -2.57 6.30 20.04
N LEU A 21 -2.15 6.30 18.78
CA LEU A 21 -1.51 5.14 18.17
C LEU A 21 -0.18 4.83 18.84
N ALA A 22 0.61 5.87 19.11
CA ALA A 22 1.89 5.72 19.78
C ALA A 22 1.71 5.16 21.19
N GLU A 23 0.68 5.61 21.91
CA GLU A 23 0.39 5.11 23.24
C GLU A 23 -0.02 3.65 23.23
N ARG A 24 -0.84 3.28 22.25
CA ARG A 24 -1.37 1.91 22.15
C ARG A 24 -0.32 0.90 21.70
N TYR A 25 0.49 1.27 20.70
CA TYR A 25 1.41 0.33 20.04
C TYR A 25 2.87 0.55 20.40
N GLY A 26 3.17 1.63 21.11
CA GLY A 26 4.55 1.97 21.50
C GLY A 26 5.30 2.71 20.39
N THR A 27 6.53 3.09 20.71
CA THR A 27 7.43 3.77 19.78
C THR A 27 8.78 3.08 19.82
N PRO A 28 9.55 3.10 18.72
CA PRO A 28 9.24 3.74 17.44
C PRO A 28 8.08 3.05 16.70
N LEU A 29 7.36 3.81 15.89
CA LEU A 29 6.16 3.32 15.23
C LEU A 29 6.06 3.89 13.82
N TYR A 30 5.84 3.01 12.83
CA TYR A 30 5.53 3.43 11.48
C TYR A 30 4.02 3.43 11.31
N ILE A 31 3.49 4.51 10.75
CA ILE A 31 2.05 4.69 10.54
C ILE A 31 1.80 4.94 9.07
N TYR A 32 0.88 4.18 8.49
CA TYR A 32 0.50 4.34 7.09
C TYR A 32 -1.00 4.59 6.99
N SER A 33 -1.38 5.48 6.10
CA SER A 33 -2.81 5.74 5.85
C SER A 33 -3.27 4.90 4.67
N LYS A 34 -4.23 4.01 4.92
CA LYS A 34 -4.86 3.23 3.85
C LYS A 34 -5.53 4.15 2.84
N ALA A 35 -6.22 5.19 3.33
CA ALA A 35 -6.89 6.13 2.46
C ALA A 35 -5.93 6.84 1.50
N THR A 36 -4.75 7.21 1.97
CA THR A 36 -3.73 7.83 1.14
C THR A 36 -3.22 6.85 0.07
N LEU A 37 -2.94 5.62 0.45
CA LEU A 37 -2.47 4.59 -0.49
C LEU A 37 -3.49 4.35 -1.59
N VAL A 38 -4.74 4.14 -1.22
CA VAL A 38 -5.83 3.89 -2.16
C VAL A 38 -6.05 5.09 -3.07
N HIS A 39 -6.01 6.29 -2.51
CA HIS A 39 -6.19 7.52 -3.30
C HIS A 39 -5.14 7.64 -4.40
N HIS A 40 -3.88 7.45 -4.04
CA HIS A 40 -2.80 7.56 -5.03
C HIS A 40 -2.85 6.46 -6.09
N LEU A 41 -3.18 5.24 -5.70
CA LEU A 41 -3.34 4.15 -6.66
C LEU A 41 -4.47 4.46 -7.64
N HIS A 42 -5.61 4.92 -7.13
CA HIS A 42 -6.75 5.27 -7.98
C HIS A 42 -6.44 6.43 -8.91
N GLN A 43 -5.63 7.40 -8.48
CA GLN A 43 -5.22 8.50 -9.35
C GLN A 43 -4.44 8.01 -10.56
N ILE A 44 -3.53 7.06 -10.36
CA ILE A 44 -2.77 6.49 -11.46
C ILE A 44 -3.68 5.67 -12.36
N GLN A 45 -4.53 4.85 -11.78
CA GLN A 45 -5.48 4.04 -12.55
C GLN A 45 -6.38 4.91 -13.43
N GLU A 46 -6.89 5.98 -12.86
CA GLU A 46 -7.77 6.90 -13.56
C GLU A 46 -7.04 7.67 -14.67
N ALA A 47 -5.80 8.08 -14.41
CA ALA A 47 -5.01 8.81 -15.40
C ALA A 47 -4.70 7.98 -16.64
N PHE A 48 -4.54 6.68 -16.49
CA PHE A 48 -4.18 5.79 -17.58
C PHE A 48 -5.33 4.88 -18.03
N LYS A 49 -6.55 5.16 -17.60
CA LYS A 49 -7.69 4.25 -17.82
C LYS A 49 -7.94 3.89 -19.28
N GLU A 50 -7.62 4.78 -20.20
CA GLU A 50 -7.87 4.57 -21.63
C GLU A 50 -6.98 3.49 -22.24
N VAL A 51 -5.83 3.25 -21.63
CA VAL A 51 -4.89 2.23 -22.10
C VAL A 51 -4.96 0.94 -21.29
N GLU A 52 -5.90 0.85 -20.37
CA GLU A 52 -6.11 -0.33 -19.51
C GLU A 52 -4.81 -0.81 -18.88
N PRO A 53 -4.18 0.02 -18.03
CA PRO A 53 -2.85 -0.29 -17.52
C PRO A 53 -2.85 -1.44 -16.52
N LEU A 54 -1.77 -2.18 -16.48
CA LEU A 54 -1.48 -3.05 -15.36
C LEU A 54 -0.50 -2.32 -14.47
N ILE A 55 -0.95 -1.93 -13.29
CA ILE A 55 -0.10 -1.22 -12.34
C ILE A 55 0.43 -2.24 -11.34
N CYS A 56 1.75 -2.29 -11.20
CA CYS A 56 2.39 -3.24 -10.32
C CYS A 56 3.11 -2.52 -9.19
N TYR A 57 2.74 -2.86 -7.97
CA TYR A 57 3.38 -2.32 -6.78
C TYR A 57 4.73 -2.99 -6.56
N SER A 58 5.77 -2.20 -6.37
CA SER A 58 7.10 -2.70 -6.14
C SER A 58 7.27 -3.08 -4.66
N VAL A 59 7.30 -4.36 -4.38
CA VAL A 59 7.31 -4.89 -3.01
C VAL A 59 8.58 -4.48 -2.25
N LYS A 60 9.68 -4.26 -2.96
CA LYS A 60 10.93 -3.85 -2.31
C LYS A 60 10.82 -2.52 -1.56
N THR A 61 9.86 -1.68 -1.92
CA THR A 61 9.69 -0.38 -1.25
C THR A 61 9.10 -0.55 0.13
N ASN A 62 8.20 -1.48 0.29
CA ASN A 62 7.65 -1.85 1.59
C ASN A 62 6.95 -3.20 1.47
N GLY A 63 7.56 -4.22 2.05
CA GLY A 63 7.04 -5.59 1.97
C GLY A 63 6.05 -5.95 3.07
N ASN A 64 5.49 -4.97 3.77
CA ASN A 64 4.46 -5.22 4.77
C ASN A 64 3.27 -5.90 4.11
N VAL A 65 2.89 -7.08 4.61
CA VAL A 65 1.83 -7.89 4.01
C VAL A 65 0.49 -7.17 4.01
N ALA A 66 0.20 -6.38 5.05
CA ALA A 66 -1.03 -5.62 5.12
C ALA A 66 -1.12 -4.54 4.02
N LEU A 67 0.02 -3.89 3.72
CA LEU A 67 0.06 -2.92 2.63
C LEU A 67 -0.12 -3.62 1.28
N CYS A 68 0.56 -4.74 1.08
CA CYS A 68 0.40 -5.53 -0.13
C CYS A 68 -1.05 -5.95 -0.33
N LYS A 69 -1.73 -6.35 0.75
CA LYS A 69 -3.13 -6.73 0.69
C LYS A 69 -4.01 -5.56 0.25
N VAL A 70 -3.78 -4.38 0.79
CA VAL A 70 -4.51 -3.18 0.38
C VAL A 70 -4.34 -2.91 -1.10
N MET A 71 -3.10 -3.00 -1.60
CA MET A 71 -2.82 -2.78 -3.01
C MET A 71 -3.52 -3.82 -3.88
N ALA A 72 -3.47 -5.09 -3.49
CA ALA A 72 -4.12 -6.17 -4.23
C ALA A 72 -5.63 -6.01 -4.28
N GLU A 73 -6.24 -5.63 -3.16
CA GLU A 73 -7.68 -5.42 -3.09
C GLU A 73 -8.16 -4.30 -4.01
N HIS A 74 -7.28 -3.39 -4.38
CA HIS A 74 -7.61 -2.27 -5.24
C HIS A 74 -7.04 -2.41 -6.65
N GLY A 75 -6.71 -3.64 -7.04
CA GLY A 75 -6.40 -3.94 -8.43
C GLY A 75 -4.94 -3.87 -8.83
N SER A 76 -4.03 -3.72 -7.88
CA SER A 76 -2.61 -3.69 -8.20
C SER A 76 -2.05 -5.10 -8.40
N GLY A 77 -1.13 -5.25 -9.35
CA GLY A 77 -0.25 -6.40 -9.40
C GLY A 77 1.00 -6.12 -8.55
N PHE A 78 1.98 -7.00 -8.63
CA PHE A 78 3.20 -6.87 -7.85
C PHE A 78 4.45 -7.06 -8.69
N ASP A 79 5.42 -6.19 -8.45
CA ASP A 79 6.76 -6.32 -9.00
C ASP A 79 7.64 -6.82 -7.87
N VAL A 80 8.18 -8.04 -8.02
CA VAL A 80 9.01 -8.66 -7.00
C VAL A 80 10.39 -8.95 -7.56
N THR A 81 11.41 -8.81 -6.70
CA THR A 81 12.79 -8.99 -7.10
C THR A 81 13.49 -10.14 -6.37
N SER A 82 12.78 -10.84 -5.51
CA SER A 82 13.35 -11.96 -4.77
C SER A 82 12.29 -12.98 -4.42
N GLY A 83 12.73 -14.19 -4.06
CA GLY A 83 11.82 -15.23 -3.60
C GLY A 83 11.09 -14.82 -2.32
N GLY A 84 11.76 -14.07 -1.44
CA GLY A 84 11.14 -13.57 -0.22
C GLY A 84 10.02 -12.60 -0.50
N GLU A 85 10.21 -11.69 -1.47
CA GLU A 85 9.16 -10.76 -1.88
C GLU A 85 7.99 -11.51 -2.50
N LEU A 86 8.27 -12.51 -3.33
CA LEU A 86 7.23 -13.33 -3.93
C LEU A 86 6.43 -14.05 -2.85
N HIS A 87 7.11 -14.59 -1.85
CA HIS A 87 6.47 -15.26 -0.73
C HIS A 87 5.51 -14.34 0.01
N ARG A 88 5.86 -13.07 0.15
CA ARG A 88 5.00 -12.08 0.81
C ARG A 88 3.82 -11.67 -0.06
N ALA A 89 4.02 -11.59 -1.36
CA ALA A 89 2.99 -11.14 -2.29
C ALA A 89 1.96 -12.22 -2.63
N LEU A 90 2.37 -13.46 -2.76
CA LEU A 90 1.49 -14.55 -3.18
C LEU A 90 0.23 -14.71 -2.33
N PRO A 91 0.30 -14.71 -0.99
CA PRO A 91 -0.89 -14.92 -0.18
C PRO A 91 -1.97 -13.86 -0.37
N VAL A 92 -1.57 -12.64 -0.76
CA VAL A 92 -2.50 -11.53 -0.89
C VAL A 92 -2.90 -11.28 -2.33
N SER A 93 -2.16 -11.81 -3.29
CA SER A 93 -2.39 -11.55 -4.72
C SER A 93 -3.23 -12.63 -5.40
N TYR A 94 -3.49 -13.75 -4.73
CA TYR A 94 -4.10 -14.88 -5.41
C TYR A 94 -5.48 -14.61 -5.96
N THR A 95 -6.19 -13.66 -5.42
CA THR A 95 -7.51 -13.33 -5.88
C THR A 95 -7.50 -12.47 -7.16
N HIS A 96 -6.38 -11.86 -7.46
CA HIS A 96 -6.23 -11.01 -8.61
C HIS A 96 -5.11 -11.47 -9.49
N LEU A 97 -4.98 -12.76 -9.53
CA LEU A 97 -3.87 -13.24 -10.13
C LEU A 97 -3.91 -13.25 -11.52
N THR A 98 -3.79 -12.18 -12.05
CA THR A 98 -3.32 -12.21 -13.34
C THR A 98 -1.95 -11.67 -13.34
N LEU A 99 -1.12 -12.15 -12.64
CA LEU A 99 0.14 -11.78 -12.75
C LEU A 99 0.63 -11.71 -14.03
N PRO A 100 1.27 -10.79 -14.43
CA PRO A 100 2.66 -11.01 -14.49
C PRO A 100 3.31 -10.34 -13.33
N THR A 101 3.69 -11.13 -12.49
CA THR A 101 4.62 -10.71 -11.53
C THR A 101 5.88 -10.65 -12.26
N ILE A 102 6.33 -9.50 -12.46
CA ILE A 102 7.58 -9.33 -13.11
C ILE A 102 8.61 -9.42 -12.04
N TYR A 103 9.55 -10.25 -12.24
CA TYR A 103 10.65 -10.34 -11.33
C TYR A 103 11.90 -10.31 -12.15
N SER A 104 12.92 -9.71 -11.60
CA SER A 104 14.23 -9.80 -12.16
C SER A 104 15.10 -10.57 -11.20
N VAL A 105 15.96 -11.29 -11.74
CA VAL A 105 16.84 -12.14 -10.94
C VAL A 105 18.21 -11.52 -10.86
#